data_e2779e424252c4ab051c9c46e3e8172d
#
_entry.id   e2779e424252c4ab051c9c46e3e8172d
#
_cell.length_a   1.000
_cell.length_b   1.000
_cell.length_c   1.000
_cell.angle_alpha   90.00
_cell.angle_beta   90.00
_cell.angle_gamma   90.00
#
_symmetry.space_group_name_H-M   'P 1'
#
loop_
_entity.id
_entity.type
_entity.pdbx_description
1 polymer ?
#
loop_
_entity_poly.entity_id
_entity_poly.type
_entity_poly.pdbx_seq_one_letter_code
_entity_poly.pdbx_strand_id
1 'polypeptide(L)'
;MDSPLSTTLFYMADWEVHAASDRIRRGDTEIKLEPKVMAVLVCLANRAGEMVTREELERQVWGRAVVGYDALTSSIIKLRKALDDDSRHPRFIETVSKKGYRLIAPVRPAHEPEPPAVVPAPARTVNPSHRNLLRAGLTIAVIAIAGLAVYFRGDILRPAPVVPDKPSIVVLPFGNLGNDPAQGYFTDGITADITTSLSKLSGLFVIASSSAQSYREPPADIKQVAETLGVRYVLEGNVRRSGNRLRVNAQLIDATTGFQLWAERYDRDMKDVLDVQDDITARIVNALSVELTEAERQRSARRYTVNIAAYDEFLRGQFLYVRGTPEDNLQARALFQQAIDRDPGFARAYG
;
A
#
# COMPACT_ATOMS: atom_id res chain seq x y z
N MET A 1 1.67 25.19 30.86
CA MET A 1 2.82 24.41 30.34
C MET A 1 2.45 22.97 30.54
N ASP A 2 1.83 22.41 29.52
CA ASP A 2 1.33 21.05 29.59
C ASP A 2 2.47 20.06 29.45
N SER A 3 2.59 19.16 30.44
CA SER A 3 3.60 18.09 30.43
C SER A 3 3.37 17.18 29.22
N PRO A 4 4.40 16.85 28.46
CA PRO A 4 4.22 15.97 27.30
C PRO A 4 3.73 14.58 27.76
N LEU A 5 2.71 14.05 27.09
CA LEU A 5 2.13 12.72 27.33
C LEU A 5 3.12 11.54 27.12
N SER A 6 4.40 11.85 26.86
CA SER A 6 5.43 10.87 26.50
C SER A 6 5.84 9.90 27.62
N THR A 7 5.52 10.19 28.88
CA THR A 7 5.92 9.36 30.03
C THR A 7 4.73 8.89 30.88
N THR A 8 3.51 9.21 30.51
CA THR A 8 2.35 9.03 31.36
C THR A 8 1.29 8.16 30.70
N LEU A 9 0.49 7.51 31.54
CA LEU A 9 -0.75 6.91 31.16
C LEU A 9 -1.74 8.00 30.70
N PHE A 10 -2.39 7.79 29.56
CA PHE A 10 -3.49 8.64 29.11
C PHE A 10 -4.58 7.80 28.46
N TYR A 11 -5.79 8.37 28.34
CA TYR A 11 -6.92 7.72 27.67
C TYR A 11 -7.20 8.38 26.33
N MET A 12 -7.42 7.56 25.31
CA MET A 12 -7.80 7.98 23.96
C MET A 12 -9.11 7.27 23.61
N ALA A 13 -10.22 7.96 23.69
CA ALA A 13 -11.57 7.39 23.65
C ALA A 13 -11.71 6.23 24.68
N ASP A 14 -11.90 5.00 24.20
CA ASP A 14 -12.00 3.76 24.99
C ASP A 14 -10.67 3.00 25.14
N TRP A 15 -9.56 3.55 24.69
CA TRP A 15 -8.22 2.99 24.81
C TRP A 15 -7.45 3.63 25.97
N GLU A 16 -6.84 2.80 26.78
CA GLU A 16 -5.84 3.16 27.77
C GLU A 16 -4.45 3.01 27.14
N VAL A 17 -3.68 4.09 27.10
CA VAL A 17 -2.35 4.13 26.44
C VAL A 17 -1.25 4.24 27.46
N HIS A 18 -0.41 3.21 27.55
CA HIS A 18 0.76 3.11 28.40
C HIS A 18 2.02 3.44 27.57
N ALA A 19 2.31 4.70 27.36
CA ALA A 19 3.39 5.15 26.48
C ALA A 19 4.78 4.61 26.88
N ALA A 20 5.06 4.54 28.19
CA ALA A 20 6.36 4.07 28.70
C ALA A 20 6.62 2.57 28.45
N SER A 21 5.58 1.75 28.26
CA SER A 21 5.70 0.30 28.03
C SER A 21 5.33 -0.13 26.61
N ASP A 22 5.05 0.83 25.72
CA ASP A 22 4.61 0.61 24.35
C ASP A 22 3.33 -0.26 24.27
N ARG A 23 2.37 -0.08 25.18
CA ARG A 23 1.14 -0.87 25.25
C ARG A 23 -0.10 0.00 25.17
N ILE A 24 -1.13 -0.55 24.51
CA ILE A 24 -2.47 0.01 24.52
C ILE A 24 -3.45 -1.08 24.99
N ARG A 25 -4.46 -0.69 25.78
CA ARG A 25 -5.44 -1.62 26.33
C ARG A 25 -6.86 -1.12 26.14
N ARG A 26 -7.77 -2.04 25.81
CA ARG A 26 -9.21 -1.79 25.72
C ARG A 26 -9.95 -2.99 26.31
N GLY A 27 -10.56 -2.82 27.47
CA GLY A 27 -11.16 -3.93 28.24
C GLY A 27 -10.11 -5.01 28.54
N ASP A 28 -10.38 -6.26 28.11
CA ASP A 28 -9.48 -7.40 28.29
C ASP A 28 -8.41 -7.54 27.17
N THR A 29 -8.48 -6.69 26.15
CA THR A 29 -7.54 -6.73 25.03
C THR A 29 -6.35 -5.82 25.29
N GLU A 30 -5.14 -6.39 25.32
CA GLU A 30 -3.88 -5.64 25.41
C GLU A 30 -3.03 -5.89 24.16
N ILE A 31 -2.53 -4.82 23.55
CA ILE A 31 -1.71 -4.87 22.34
C ILE A 31 -0.40 -4.13 22.60
N LYS A 32 0.72 -4.79 22.28
CA LYS A 32 2.05 -4.16 22.30
C LYS A 32 2.33 -3.53 20.93
N LEU A 33 2.65 -2.25 20.92
CA LEU A 33 3.07 -1.51 19.73
C LEU A 33 4.59 -1.55 19.56
N GLU A 34 5.06 -1.33 18.36
CA GLU A 34 6.48 -1.04 18.13
C GLU A 34 6.82 0.35 18.68
N PRO A 35 8.04 0.60 19.22
CA PRO A 35 8.39 1.88 19.83
C PRO A 35 8.16 3.10 18.94
N LYS A 36 8.42 2.97 17.62
CA LYS A 36 8.19 4.07 16.65
C LYS A 36 6.70 4.30 16.39
N VAL A 37 5.88 3.24 16.39
CA VAL A 37 4.42 3.33 16.27
C VAL A 37 3.82 4.02 17.49
N MET A 38 4.29 3.68 18.70
CA MET A 38 3.90 4.35 19.93
C MET A 38 4.32 5.83 19.92
N ALA A 39 5.53 6.14 19.48
CA ALA A 39 6.01 7.53 19.38
C ALA A 39 5.14 8.36 18.40
N VAL A 40 4.69 7.79 17.28
CA VAL A 40 3.73 8.45 16.38
C VAL A 40 2.39 8.70 17.08
N LEU A 41 1.86 7.73 17.83
CA LEU A 41 0.62 7.87 18.58
C LEU A 41 0.72 8.99 19.61
N VAL A 42 1.79 9.01 20.40
CA VAL A 42 2.06 10.04 21.44
C VAL A 42 2.19 11.43 20.80
N CYS A 43 2.90 11.54 19.67
CA CYS A 43 3.04 12.80 18.95
C CYS A 43 1.68 13.36 18.49
N LEU A 44 0.82 12.50 17.93
CA LEU A 44 -0.53 12.88 17.53
C LEU A 44 -1.45 13.18 18.74
N ALA A 45 -1.30 12.44 19.85
CA ALA A 45 -2.10 12.64 21.06
C ALA A 45 -1.78 13.95 21.77
N ASN A 46 -0.52 14.38 21.78
CA ASN A 46 -0.12 15.69 22.32
C ASN A 46 -0.72 16.88 21.54
N ARG A 47 -1.20 16.64 20.35
CA ARG A 47 -1.83 17.63 19.43
C ARG A 47 -3.19 17.13 18.95
N ALA A 48 -3.95 16.50 19.85
CA ALA A 48 -5.27 15.96 19.54
C ALA A 48 -6.18 17.04 18.95
N GLY A 49 -6.84 16.74 17.85
CA GLY A 49 -7.68 17.67 17.09
C GLY A 49 -6.93 18.56 16.12
N GLU A 50 -5.59 18.69 16.23
CA GLU A 50 -4.79 19.47 15.29
C GLU A 50 -4.19 18.59 14.19
N MET A 51 -3.96 19.21 13.03
CA MET A 51 -3.25 18.55 11.95
C MET A 51 -1.74 18.63 12.21
N VAL A 52 -1.08 17.47 12.20
CA VAL A 52 0.38 17.38 12.27
C VAL A 52 0.91 17.02 10.88
N THR A 53 1.83 17.81 10.37
CA THR A 53 2.38 17.57 9.03
C THR A 53 3.26 16.32 9.02
N ARG A 54 3.46 15.77 7.82
CA ARG A 54 4.31 14.59 7.63
C ARG A 54 5.74 14.86 8.09
N GLU A 55 6.28 16.00 7.69
CA GLU A 55 7.64 16.43 8.05
C GLU A 55 7.82 16.63 9.56
N GLU A 56 6.80 17.13 10.25
CA GLU A 56 6.82 17.28 11.70
C GLU A 56 6.83 15.91 12.41
N LEU A 57 5.99 14.97 11.98
CA LEU A 57 5.96 13.61 12.52
C LEU A 57 7.29 12.90 12.30
N GLU A 58 7.84 12.97 11.09
CA GLU A 58 9.13 12.37 10.76
C GLU A 58 10.25 12.95 11.61
N ARG A 59 10.31 14.28 11.74
CA ARG A 59 11.32 14.97 12.56
C ARG A 59 11.20 14.64 14.04
N GLN A 60 9.99 14.57 14.60
CA GLN A 60 9.79 14.31 16.03
C GLN A 60 10.05 12.85 16.39
N VAL A 61 9.66 11.90 15.53
CA VAL A 61 9.77 10.47 15.83
C VAL A 61 11.12 9.88 15.43
N TRP A 62 11.73 10.35 14.33
CA TRP A 62 13.01 9.82 13.83
C TRP A 62 14.18 10.80 13.94
N GLY A 63 13.92 12.06 14.28
CA GLY A 63 14.97 13.07 14.43
C GLY A 63 15.62 13.45 13.10
N ARG A 64 16.96 13.41 13.06
CA ARG A 64 17.76 13.70 11.86
C ARG A 64 18.06 12.47 11.01
N ALA A 65 17.60 11.28 11.41
CA ALA A 65 17.79 10.10 10.59
C ALA A 65 17.02 10.27 9.27
N VAL A 66 17.68 10.05 8.15
CA VAL A 66 17.03 10.01 6.84
C VAL A 66 16.17 8.75 6.82
N VAL A 67 14.89 8.92 6.98
CA VAL A 67 13.92 7.81 6.99
C VAL A 67 13.28 7.77 5.60
N GLY A 68 13.23 6.58 5.01
CA GLY A 68 12.54 6.41 3.73
C GLY A 68 11.07 6.86 3.82
N TYR A 69 10.56 7.39 2.72
CA TYR A 69 9.20 7.94 2.59
C TYR A 69 8.09 7.04 3.18
N ASP A 70 8.33 5.75 3.30
CA ASP A 70 7.34 4.74 3.73
C ASP A 70 7.29 4.46 5.22
N ALA A 71 8.28 4.88 6.04
CA ALA A 71 8.35 4.51 7.45
C ALA A 71 7.20 5.11 8.28
N LEU A 72 6.85 6.38 8.04
CA LEU A 72 5.71 7.01 8.69
C LEU A 72 4.39 6.38 8.22
N THR A 73 4.23 6.15 6.91
CA THR A 73 3.03 5.52 6.35
C THR A 73 2.83 4.12 6.93
N SER A 74 3.89 3.31 6.99
CA SER A 74 3.87 1.99 7.61
C SER A 74 3.50 2.05 9.11
N SER A 75 4.03 3.03 9.84
CA SER A 75 3.69 3.23 11.26
C SER A 75 2.22 3.60 11.45
N ILE A 76 1.65 4.44 10.60
CA ILE A 76 0.22 4.80 10.62
C ILE A 76 -0.66 3.58 10.29
N ILE A 77 -0.28 2.76 9.31
CA ILE A 77 -1.00 1.53 8.97
C ILE A 77 -1.02 0.57 10.16
N LYS A 78 0.14 0.32 10.78
CA LYS A 78 0.25 -0.54 11.97
C LYS A 78 -0.58 -0.01 13.14
N LEU A 79 -0.56 1.31 13.34
CA LEU A 79 -1.33 1.97 14.40
C LEU A 79 -2.84 1.83 14.16
N ARG A 80 -3.32 2.05 12.93
CA ARG A 80 -4.71 1.83 12.56
C ARG A 80 -5.14 0.38 12.78
N LYS A 81 -4.32 -0.56 12.35
CA LYS A 81 -4.59 -1.98 12.57
C LYS A 81 -4.72 -2.32 14.06
N ALA A 82 -3.86 -1.76 14.90
CA ALA A 82 -3.91 -1.98 16.36
C ALA A 82 -5.15 -1.34 17.02
N LEU A 83 -5.61 -0.20 16.50
CA LEU A 83 -6.78 0.52 17.00
C LEU A 83 -8.10 0.04 16.39
N ASP A 84 -8.07 -0.85 15.41
CA ASP A 84 -9.22 -1.23 14.60
C ASP A 84 -9.87 0.01 13.93
N ASP A 85 -9.02 0.85 13.29
CA ASP A 85 -9.39 2.13 12.68
C ASP A 85 -9.36 2.04 11.15
N ASP A 86 -10.50 2.31 10.51
CA ASP A 86 -10.61 2.31 9.05
C ASP A 86 -10.18 3.66 8.47
N SER A 87 -9.26 3.65 7.53
CA SER A 87 -8.78 4.86 6.86
C SER A 87 -9.85 5.62 6.06
N ARG A 88 -10.92 4.95 5.65
CA ARG A 88 -12.06 5.54 4.91
C ARG A 88 -13.09 6.15 5.84
N HIS A 89 -13.24 5.59 7.05
CA HIS A 89 -14.14 6.06 8.10
C HIS A 89 -13.36 6.16 9.41
N PRO A 90 -12.43 7.10 9.52
CA PRO A 90 -11.52 7.16 10.65
C PRO A 90 -12.28 7.51 11.93
N ARG A 91 -12.09 6.70 12.97
CA ARG A 91 -12.57 6.95 14.33
C ARG A 91 -11.49 7.56 15.20
N PHE A 92 -10.23 7.28 14.88
CA PHE A 92 -9.07 7.71 15.64
C PHE A 92 -8.16 8.60 14.83
N ILE A 93 -7.72 8.19 13.61
CA ILE A 93 -6.70 8.89 12.84
C ILE A 93 -7.24 9.28 11.46
N GLU A 94 -7.42 10.55 11.23
CA GLU A 94 -7.79 11.11 9.94
C GLU A 94 -6.53 11.37 9.09
N THR A 95 -6.59 11.01 7.80
CA THR A 95 -5.58 11.41 6.81
C THR A 95 -6.01 12.71 6.14
N VAL A 96 -5.23 13.77 6.34
CA VAL A 96 -5.40 15.04 5.61
C VAL A 96 -4.59 14.96 4.33
N SER A 97 -5.28 14.77 3.18
CA SER A 97 -4.65 14.52 1.89
C SER A 97 -3.53 15.52 1.57
N LYS A 98 -2.35 15.02 1.19
CA LYS A 98 -1.14 15.76 0.85
C LYS A 98 -0.55 16.64 1.97
N LYS A 99 -1.07 16.60 3.18
CA LYS A 99 -0.65 17.47 4.29
C LYS A 99 -0.11 16.69 5.50
N GLY A 100 -0.82 15.69 5.99
CA GLY A 100 -0.40 14.97 7.19
C GLY A 100 -1.53 14.15 7.82
N TYR A 101 -1.49 14.06 9.14
CA TYR A 101 -2.44 13.25 9.93
C TYR A 101 -3.01 14.05 11.09
N ARG A 102 -4.21 13.69 11.54
CA ARG A 102 -4.90 14.29 12.69
C ARG A 102 -5.45 13.20 13.58
N LEU A 103 -5.22 13.29 14.90
CA LEU A 103 -5.95 12.46 15.86
C LEU A 103 -7.30 13.11 16.15
N ILE A 104 -8.37 12.45 15.75
CA ILE A 104 -9.77 12.96 15.95
C ILE A 104 -10.43 12.39 17.20
N ALA A 105 -9.86 11.32 17.77
CA ALA A 105 -10.36 10.75 19.01
C ALA A 105 -10.04 11.69 20.21
N PRO A 106 -10.96 11.83 21.20
CA PRO A 106 -10.72 12.63 22.38
C PRO A 106 -9.60 12.00 23.22
N VAL A 107 -8.66 12.84 23.71
CA VAL A 107 -7.57 12.44 24.57
C VAL A 107 -7.76 13.06 25.95
N ARG A 108 -7.61 12.27 27.03
CA ARG A 108 -7.69 12.70 28.42
C ARG A 108 -6.47 12.22 29.19
N PRO A 109 -5.79 13.06 29.97
CA PRO A 109 -4.73 12.64 30.88
C PRO A 109 -5.29 11.77 32.01
N ALA A 110 -4.50 10.83 32.53
CA ALA A 110 -4.94 9.89 33.57
C ALA A 110 -5.19 10.56 34.93
N HIS A 111 -4.88 11.85 35.06
CA HIS A 111 -5.03 12.60 36.33
C HIS A 111 -6.20 13.59 36.33
N GLU A 112 -7.09 13.55 35.35
CA GLU A 112 -8.32 14.36 35.41
C GLU A 112 -9.35 13.63 36.28
N PRO A 113 -9.74 14.18 37.45
CA PRO A 113 -10.77 13.56 38.28
C PRO A 113 -12.06 13.50 37.48
N GLU A 114 -12.71 12.35 37.54
CA GLU A 114 -14.04 12.14 36.96
C GLU A 114 -14.96 13.28 37.47
N PRO A 115 -15.66 14.01 36.59
CA PRO A 115 -16.59 15.05 37.06
C PRO A 115 -17.58 14.40 38.03
N PRO A 116 -17.83 15.02 39.21
CA PRO A 116 -18.67 14.41 40.24
C PRO A 116 -20.02 14.06 39.60
N ALA A 117 -20.41 12.82 39.79
CA ALA A 117 -21.70 12.34 39.37
C ALA A 117 -22.76 13.30 39.97
N VAL A 118 -23.48 14.01 39.09
CA VAL A 118 -24.60 14.87 39.50
C VAL A 118 -25.65 13.92 40.05
N VAL A 119 -25.75 13.87 41.40
CA VAL A 119 -26.80 13.18 42.09
C VAL A 119 -28.08 13.96 41.78
N PRO A 120 -29.07 13.40 41.09
CA PRO A 120 -30.31 14.11 40.84
C PRO A 120 -31.04 14.30 42.18
N ALA A 121 -31.41 15.55 42.52
CA ALA A 121 -32.29 15.86 43.60
C ALA A 121 -33.64 15.08 43.42
N PRO A 122 -34.29 14.64 44.51
CA PRO A 122 -35.49 13.81 44.41
C PRO A 122 -36.63 14.58 43.72
N ALA A 123 -36.89 14.22 42.47
CA ALA A 123 -38.01 14.71 41.72
C ALA A 123 -39.30 14.10 42.29
N ARG A 124 -40.26 14.96 42.63
CA ARG A 124 -41.62 14.60 43.05
C ARG A 124 -42.22 13.64 42.03
N THR A 125 -42.68 12.52 42.55
CA THR A 125 -43.41 11.50 41.81
C THR A 125 -44.70 12.08 41.20
N VAL A 126 -44.65 12.28 39.88
CA VAL A 126 -45.86 12.38 39.05
C VAL A 126 -46.01 11.02 38.38
N ASN A 127 -47.11 10.34 38.74
CA ASN A 127 -47.42 8.99 38.28
C ASN A 127 -47.95 9.05 36.83
N PRO A 128 -47.18 8.67 35.80
CA PRO A 128 -47.70 8.59 34.44
C PRO A 128 -48.34 7.21 34.23
N SER A 129 -49.57 7.21 33.80
CA SER A 129 -50.33 6.00 33.50
C SER A 129 -49.59 5.07 32.56
N HIS A 130 -49.54 3.76 32.87
CA HIS A 130 -48.85 2.69 32.16
C HIS A 130 -49.13 2.61 30.64
N ARG A 131 -50.18 3.29 30.13
CA ARG A 131 -50.49 3.33 28.67
C ARG A 131 -49.53 4.19 27.83
N ASN A 132 -48.83 5.18 28.43
CA ASN A 132 -47.91 6.04 27.72
C ASN A 132 -46.50 5.45 27.64
N LEU A 133 -46.10 4.60 28.61
CA LEU A 133 -44.81 3.88 28.59
C LEU A 133 -44.74 2.82 27.48
N LEU A 134 -45.85 2.12 27.20
CA LEU A 134 -45.94 1.15 26.11
C LEU A 134 -45.86 1.82 24.74
N ARG A 135 -46.40 3.05 24.58
CA ARG A 135 -46.29 3.80 23.30
C ARG A 135 -44.94 4.41 23.10
N ALA A 136 -44.25 4.91 24.14
CA ALA A 136 -42.88 5.41 24.08
C ALA A 136 -41.90 4.28 23.80
N GLY A 137 -42.06 3.10 24.40
CA GLY A 137 -41.25 1.92 24.13
C GLY A 137 -41.35 1.42 22.67
N LEU A 138 -42.58 1.44 22.12
CA LEU A 138 -42.80 1.02 20.72
C LEU A 138 -42.18 1.98 19.71
N THR A 139 -42.26 3.30 19.96
CA THR A 139 -41.61 4.31 19.08
C THR A 139 -40.12 4.22 19.12
N ILE A 140 -39.49 4.02 20.28
CA ILE A 140 -38.03 3.83 20.40
C ILE A 140 -37.61 2.54 19.70
N ALA A 141 -38.37 1.45 19.86
CA ALA A 141 -38.06 0.19 19.16
C ALA A 141 -38.18 0.33 17.63
N VAL A 142 -39.19 1.05 17.12
CA VAL A 142 -39.35 1.30 15.69
C VAL A 142 -38.22 2.18 15.15
N ILE A 143 -37.79 3.20 15.88
CA ILE A 143 -36.67 4.05 15.51
C ILE A 143 -35.34 3.26 15.54
N ALA A 144 -35.15 2.40 16.55
CA ALA A 144 -33.96 1.53 16.63
C ALA A 144 -33.92 0.51 15.50
N ILE A 145 -35.05 -0.11 15.14
CA ILE A 145 -35.16 -1.04 14.02
C ILE A 145 -34.97 -0.31 12.68
N ALA A 146 -35.52 0.88 12.52
CA ALA A 146 -35.32 1.70 11.33
C ALA A 146 -33.86 2.17 11.23
N GLY A 147 -33.23 2.58 12.33
CA GLY A 147 -31.80 2.92 12.38
C GLY A 147 -30.92 1.72 12.05
N LEU A 148 -31.24 0.55 12.58
CA LEU A 148 -30.53 -0.69 12.29
C LEU A 148 -30.73 -1.12 10.82
N ALA A 149 -31.93 -0.98 10.29
CA ALA A 149 -32.24 -1.27 8.89
C ALA A 149 -31.51 -0.30 7.92
N VAL A 150 -31.40 0.99 8.29
CA VAL A 150 -30.59 1.97 7.52
C VAL A 150 -29.10 1.66 7.63
N TYR A 151 -28.63 1.28 8.83
CA TYR A 151 -27.24 0.87 9.06
C TYR A 151 -26.86 -0.37 8.20
N PHE A 152 -27.67 -1.43 8.24
CA PHE A 152 -27.45 -2.62 7.43
C PHE A 152 -27.71 -2.40 5.92
N ARG A 153 -28.61 -1.47 5.56
CA ARG A 153 -28.84 -1.12 4.16
C ARG A 153 -27.63 -0.41 3.51
N GLY A 154 -26.85 0.33 4.32
CA GLY A 154 -25.59 0.94 3.88
C GLY A 154 -24.52 -0.09 3.48
N ASP A 155 -24.50 -1.25 4.13
CA ASP A 155 -23.55 -2.33 3.80
C ASP A 155 -24.04 -3.24 2.65
N ILE A 156 -25.36 -3.41 2.51
CA ILE A 156 -25.96 -4.23 1.42
C ILE A 156 -25.98 -3.47 0.08
N LEU A 157 -25.98 -2.12 0.13
CA LEU A 157 -26.01 -1.25 -1.07
C LEU A 157 -24.66 -0.67 -1.42
N ARG A 158 -23.53 -1.17 -0.86
CA ARG A 158 -22.23 -0.87 -1.44
C ARG A 158 -22.24 -1.51 -2.84
N PRO A 159 -22.21 -0.72 -3.93
CA PRO A 159 -21.96 -1.32 -5.23
C PRO A 159 -20.64 -2.06 -5.07
N ALA A 160 -20.65 -3.37 -5.34
CA ALA A 160 -19.40 -4.11 -5.51
C ALA A 160 -18.49 -3.22 -6.39
N PRO A 161 -17.21 -3.06 -6.07
CA PRO A 161 -16.33 -2.31 -6.94
C PRO A 161 -16.61 -2.83 -8.36
N VAL A 162 -17.03 -1.93 -9.24
CA VAL A 162 -17.28 -2.27 -10.65
C VAL A 162 -15.94 -2.77 -11.12
N VAL A 163 -15.78 -4.10 -11.14
CA VAL A 163 -14.64 -4.73 -11.80
C VAL A 163 -14.83 -4.30 -13.25
N PRO A 164 -13.93 -3.50 -13.81
CA PRO A 164 -14.07 -3.08 -15.19
C PRO A 164 -14.23 -4.34 -16.03
N ASP A 165 -15.04 -4.30 -17.10
CA ASP A 165 -15.17 -5.41 -18.07
C ASP A 165 -13.83 -5.87 -18.66
N LYS A 166 -12.76 -5.08 -18.41
CA LYS A 166 -11.39 -5.36 -18.85
C LYS A 166 -10.65 -6.15 -17.77
N PRO A 167 -9.86 -7.15 -18.17
CA PRO A 167 -8.98 -7.85 -17.23
C PRO A 167 -8.03 -6.89 -16.51
N SER A 168 -7.83 -7.13 -15.22
CA SER A 168 -6.94 -6.33 -14.36
C SER A 168 -5.79 -7.19 -13.83
N ILE A 169 -4.56 -6.68 -13.92
CA ILE A 169 -3.34 -7.41 -13.57
C ILE A 169 -2.39 -6.57 -12.73
N VAL A 170 -1.69 -7.23 -11.82
CA VAL A 170 -0.49 -6.72 -11.17
C VAL A 170 0.70 -7.57 -11.56
N VAL A 171 1.83 -6.94 -11.84
CA VAL A 171 3.13 -7.60 -11.98
C VAL A 171 3.86 -7.43 -10.65
N LEU A 172 4.07 -8.52 -9.92
CA LEU A 172 4.84 -8.49 -8.69
C LEU A 172 6.33 -8.36 -9.01
N PRO A 173 7.14 -7.75 -8.11
CA PRO A 173 8.58 -7.71 -8.27
C PRO A 173 9.13 -9.13 -8.44
N PHE A 174 9.84 -9.38 -9.52
CA PHE A 174 10.43 -10.68 -9.76
C PHE A 174 11.53 -10.95 -8.74
N GLY A 175 11.60 -12.19 -8.26
CA GLY A 175 12.63 -12.62 -7.32
C GLY A 175 14.01 -12.75 -8.00
N ASN A 176 15.07 -12.37 -7.29
CA ASN A 176 16.46 -12.63 -7.75
C ASN A 176 16.93 -14.00 -7.22
N LEU A 177 16.88 -15.03 -8.05
CA LEU A 177 17.33 -16.39 -7.68
C LEU A 177 18.86 -16.53 -7.61
N GLY A 178 19.61 -15.55 -8.07
CA GLY A 178 21.08 -15.56 -8.01
C GLY A 178 21.62 -15.22 -6.63
N ASN A 179 20.80 -14.70 -5.71
CA ASN A 179 21.17 -14.15 -4.41
C ASN A 179 22.33 -13.15 -4.45
N ASP A 180 22.65 -12.60 -5.64
CA ASP A 180 23.65 -11.55 -5.83
C ASP A 180 22.93 -10.19 -5.77
N PRO A 181 23.09 -9.43 -4.68
CA PRO A 181 22.46 -8.11 -4.53
C PRO A 181 22.82 -7.15 -5.67
N ALA A 182 24.01 -7.33 -6.26
CA ALA A 182 24.47 -6.50 -7.37
C ALA A 182 23.66 -6.70 -8.66
N GLN A 183 22.80 -7.72 -8.74
CA GLN A 183 21.94 -8.00 -9.88
C GLN A 183 20.47 -7.59 -9.64
N GLY A 184 20.13 -7.02 -8.48
CA GLY A 184 18.79 -6.57 -8.16
C GLY A 184 18.23 -5.57 -9.18
N TYR A 185 19.07 -4.63 -9.67
CA TYR A 185 18.70 -3.67 -10.69
C TYR A 185 18.16 -4.32 -11.97
N PHE A 186 18.76 -5.45 -12.35
CA PHE A 186 18.40 -6.16 -13.58
C PHE A 186 17.03 -6.82 -13.45
N THR A 187 16.77 -7.45 -12.30
CA THR A 187 15.47 -8.08 -11.99
C THR A 187 14.36 -7.04 -11.91
N ASP A 188 14.63 -5.91 -11.25
CA ASP A 188 13.71 -4.78 -11.16
C ASP A 188 13.41 -4.18 -12.53
N GLY A 189 14.44 -4.05 -13.37
CA GLY A 189 14.30 -3.56 -14.73
C GLY A 189 13.40 -4.45 -15.59
N ILE A 190 13.59 -5.76 -15.56
CA ILE A 190 12.72 -6.71 -16.27
C ILE A 190 11.27 -6.57 -15.81
N THR A 191 11.04 -6.51 -14.49
CA THR A 191 9.71 -6.33 -13.93
C THR A 191 9.05 -5.03 -14.41
N ALA A 192 9.79 -3.92 -14.38
CA ALA A 192 9.32 -2.62 -14.83
C ALA A 192 9.01 -2.59 -16.33
N ASP A 193 9.82 -3.24 -17.15
CA ASP A 193 9.63 -3.29 -18.60
C ASP A 193 8.42 -4.13 -18.99
N ILE A 194 8.20 -5.28 -18.36
CA ILE A 194 6.99 -6.08 -18.57
C ILE A 194 5.75 -5.27 -18.13
N THR A 195 5.80 -4.63 -16.97
CA THR A 195 4.70 -3.77 -16.49
C THR A 195 4.40 -2.65 -17.47
N THR A 196 5.44 -1.98 -17.98
CA THR A 196 5.33 -0.89 -18.96
C THR A 196 4.74 -1.37 -20.27
N SER A 197 5.15 -2.55 -20.74
CA SER A 197 4.66 -3.14 -21.99
C SER A 197 3.18 -3.49 -21.88
N LEU A 198 2.77 -4.11 -20.77
CA LEU A 198 1.36 -4.41 -20.49
C LEU A 198 0.51 -3.14 -20.34
N SER A 199 1.04 -2.08 -19.72
CA SER A 199 0.33 -0.81 -19.50
C SER A 199 -0.02 -0.04 -20.79
N LYS A 200 0.62 -0.38 -21.91
CA LYS A 200 0.33 0.22 -23.23
C LYS A 200 -0.90 -0.39 -23.89
N LEU A 201 -1.44 -1.48 -23.35
CA LEU A 201 -2.56 -2.21 -23.88
C LEU A 201 -3.88 -1.65 -23.34
N SER A 202 -4.70 -1.07 -24.20
CA SER A 202 -5.96 -0.43 -23.80
C SER A 202 -6.99 -1.42 -23.27
N GLY A 203 -6.88 -2.69 -23.66
CA GLY A 203 -7.72 -3.80 -23.21
C GLY A 203 -7.37 -4.36 -21.82
N LEU A 204 -6.36 -3.83 -21.13
CA LEU A 204 -5.86 -4.35 -19.85
C LEU A 204 -5.69 -3.23 -18.82
N PHE A 205 -6.15 -3.45 -17.59
CA PHE A 205 -5.83 -2.58 -16.46
C PHE A 205 -4.60 -3.11 -15.74
N VAL A 206 -3.54 -2.31 -15.68
CA VAL A 206 -2.27 -2.70 -15.05
C VAL A 206 -2.03 -1.82 -13.83
N ILE A 207 -1.76 -2.45 -12.70
CA ILE A 207 -1.40 -1.74 -11.46
C ILE A 207 0.03 -1.18 -11.59
N ALA A 208 0.22 0.04 -11.10
CA ALA A 208 1.53 0.70 -11.09
C ALA A 208 2.57 -0.10 -10.30
N SER A 209 3.79 -0.15 -10.81
CA SER A 209 4.91 -0.88 -10.17
C SER A 209 5.17 -0.43 -8.73
N SER A 210 4.96 0.85 -8.41
CA SER A 210 5.12 1.39 -7.06
C SER A 210 4.18 0.74 -6.04
N SER A 211 2.96 0.39 -6.44
CA SER A 211 2.01 -0.31 -5.57
C SER A 211 2.37 -1.78 -5.37
N ALA A 212 3.06 -2.40 -6.33
CA ALA A 212 3.51 -3.78 -6.26
C ALA A 212 4.79 -3.95 -5.43
N GLN A 213 5.59 -2.89 -5.24
CA GLN A 213 6.89 -2.96 -4.53
C GLN A 213 6.78 -3.44 -3.08
N SER A 214 5.64 -3.20 -2.42
CA SER A 214 5.39 -3.66 -1.04
C SER A 214 5.35 -5.18 -0.91
N TYR A 215 5.23 -5.90 -2.03
CA TYR A 215 5.11 -7.36 -2.10
C TYR A 215 6.38 -8.02 -2.64
N ARG A 216 7.55 -7.38 -2.48
CA ARG A 216 8.85 -7.90 -2.91
C ARG A 216 9.30 -9.14 -2.13
N GLU A 217 8.96 -9.23 -0.84
CA GLU A 217 9.35 -10.35 0.02
C GLU A 217 8.26 -11.43 0.04
N PRO A 218 8.60 -12.69 -0.27
CA PRO A 218 7.67 -13.82 -0.20
C PRO A 218 7.46 -14.29 1.25
N PRO A 219 6.32 -14.99 1.53
CA PRO A 219 5.27 -15.29 0.56
C PRO A 219 4.08 -14.35 0.76
N ALA A 220 3.86 -13.45 -0.17
CA ALA A 220 2.59 -12.76 -0.21
C ALA A 220 1.52 -13.80 -0.58
N ASP A 221 0.46 -13.90 0.20
CA ASP A 221 -0.73 -14.62 -0.22
C ASP A 221 -1.28 -13.92 -1.48
N ILE A 222 -1.17 -14.57 -2.62
CA ILE A 222 -1.57 -14.04 -3.94
C ILE A 222 -3.01 -13.55 -3.91
N LYS A 223 -3.89 -14.25 -3.20
CA LYS A 223 -5.28 -13.86 -3.04
C LYS A 223 -5.41 -12.55 -2.28
N GLN A 224 -4.70 -12.43 -1.15
CA GLN A 224 -4.69 -11.21 -0.35
C GLN A 224 -4.10 -10.01 -1.12
N VAL A 225 -3.04 -10.24 -1.89
CA VAL A 225 -2.43 -9.21 -2.76
C VAL A 225 -3.45 -8.71 -3.78
N ALA A 226 -4.11 -9.63 -4.48
CA ALA A 226 -5.09 -9.31 -5.50
C ALA A 226 -6.31 -8.56 -4.93
N GLU A 227 -6.82 -8.98 -3.78
CA GLU A 227 -7.91 -8.31 -3.07
C GLU A 227 -7.52 -6.90 -2.64
N THR A 228 -6.31 -6.72 -2.10
CA THR A 228 -5.80 -5.41 -1.64
C THR A 228 -5.60 -4.44 -2.79
N LEU A 229 -5.08 -4.92 -3.92
CA LEU A 229 -4.81 -4.11 -5.10
C LEU A 229 -6.02 -3.99 -6.05
N GLY A 230 -7.10 -4.74 -5.81
CA GLY A 230 -8.30 -4.72 -6.63
C GLY A 230 -8.09 -5.31 -8.03
N VAL A 231 -7.26 -6.34 -8.15
CA VAL A 231 -6.96 -7.00 -9.43
C VAL A 231 -7.42 -8.45 -9.43
N ARG A 232 -7.69 -8.98 -10.63
CA ARG A 232 -8.01 -10.40 -10.80
C ARG A 232 -6.78 -11.26 -11.06
N TYR A 233 -5.82 -10.75 -11.82
CA TYR A 233 -4.67 -11.53 -12.25
C TYR A 233 -3.39 -11.04 -11.60
N VAL A 234 -2.51 -11.98 -11.29
CA VAL A 234 -1.19 -11.73 -10.72
C VAL A 234 -0.14 -12.42 -11.59
N LEU A 235 0.80 -11.62 -12.09
CA LEU A 235 2.03 -12.13 -12.70
C LEU A 235 3.12 -12.11 -11.65
N GLU A 236 3.73 -13.26 -11.42
CA GLU A 236 4.92 -13.37 -10.59
C GLU A 236 6.02 -14.17 -11.30
N GLY A 237 7.24 -14.03 -10.81
CA GLY A 237 8.35 -14.73 -11.42
C GLY A 237 9.65 -14.53 -10.68
N ASN A 238 10.70 -15.09 -11.27
CA ASN A 238 12.05 -14.93 -10.78
C ASN A 238 13.06 -14.93 -11.93
N VAL A 239 14.18 -14.27 -11.69
CA VAL A 239 15.26 -14.11 -12.66
C VAL A 239 16.57 -14.60 -12.06
N ARG A 240 17.36 -15.31 -12.84
CA ARG A 240 18.74 -15.66 -12.53
C ARG A 240 19.63 -15.34 -13.71
N ARG A 241 20.61 -14.48 -13.50
CA ARG A 241 21.68 -14.20 -14.45
C ARG A 241 22.95 -14.90 -13.97
N SER A 242 23.64 -15.57 -14.88
CA SER A 242 24.93 -16.21 -14.63
C SER A 242 25.85 -16.02 -15.85
N GLY A 243 26.74 -15.05 -15.77
CA GLY A 243 27.56 -14.61 -16.90
C GLY A 243 26.68 -14.17 -18.08
N ASN A 244 26.77 -14.88 -19.20
CA ASN A 244 26.00 -14.62 -20.42
C ASN A 244 24.68 -15.42 -20.49
N ARG A 245 24.35 -16.19 -19.46
CA ARG A 245 23.11 -16.99 -19.40
C ARG A 245 22.06 -16.30 -18.55
N LEU A 246 20.83 -16.32 -19.05
CA LEU A 246 19.63 -15.79 -18.41
C LEU A 246 18.63 -16.93 -18.21
N ARG A 247 18.12 -17.08 -16.99
CA ARG A 247 16.95 -17.91 -16.70
C ARG A 247 15.86 -17.01 -16.13
N VAL A 248 14.67 -17.07 -16.73
CA VAL A 248 13.46 -16.41 -16.23
C VAL A 248 12.39 -17.47 -16.07
N ASN A 249 11.78 -17.52 -14.88
CA ASN A 249 10.54 -18.23 -14.68
C ASN A 249 9.45 -17.18 -14.50
N ALA A 250 8.32 -17.36 -15.16
CA ALA A 250 7.17 -16.47 -15.03
C ALA A 250 5.89 -17.30 -14.99
N GLN A 251 4.92 -16.88 -14.17
CA GLN A 251 3.61 -17.50 -14.07
C GLN A 251 2.52 -16.47 -13.88
N LEU A 252 1.38 -16.74 -14.52
CA LEU A 252 0.16 -15.95 -14.45
C LEU A 252 -0.90 -16.72 -13.67
N ILE A 253 -1.43 -16.11 -12.62
CA ILE A 253 -2.38 -16.72 -11.69
C ILE A 253 -3.70 -15.92 -11.74
N ASP A 254 -4.84 -16.61 -11.86
CA ASP A 254 -6.15 -16.03 -11.56
C ASP A 254 -6.34 -16.07 -10.04
N ALA A 255 -6.20 -14.94 -9.37
CA ALA A 255 -6.28 -14.86 -7.92
C ALA A 255 -7.69 -15.15 -7.36
N THR A 256 -8.74 -15.08 -8.19
CA THR A 256 -10.10 -15.42 -7.78
C THR A 256 -10.25 -16.92 -7.55
N THR A 257 -9.63 -17.72 -8.41
CA THR A 257 -9.71 -19.19 -8.38
C THR A 257 -8.48 -19.85 -7.78
N GLY A 258 -7.35 -19.14 -7.71
CA GLY A 258 -6.05 -19.68 -7.35
C GLY A 258 -5.41 -20.53 -8.45
N PHE A 259 -6.03 -20.65 -9.64
CA PHE A 259 -5.48 -21.44 -10.72
C PHE A 259 -4.41 -20.69 -11.50
N GLN A 260 -3.33 -21.40 -11.78
CA GLN A 260 -2.28 -20.96 -12.68
C GLN A 260 -2.78 -21.08 -14.13
N LEU A 261 -2.93 -19.93 -14.80
CA LEU A 261 -3.38 -19.88 -16.19
C LEU A 261 -2.26 -20.21 -17.18
N TRP A 262 -1.04 -19.81 -16.80
CA TRP A 262 0.16 -20.01 -17.61
C TRP A 262 1.40 -19.99 -16.71
N ALA A 263 2.38 -20.82 -17.06
CA ALA A 263 3.74 -20.75 -16.52
C ALA A 263 4.75 -21.24 -17.54
N GLU A 264 5.88 -20.56 -17.58
CA GLU A 264 6.97 -20.93 -18.48
C GLU A 264 8.35 -20.61 -17.88
N ARG A 265 9.33 -21.39 -18.29
CA ARG A 265 10.73 -21.19 -17.97
C ARG A 265 11.53 -20.90 -19.23
N TYR A 266 12.17 -19.78 -19.24
CA TYR A 266 13.07 -19.34 -20.29
C TYR A 266 14.52 -19.59 -19.86
N ASP A 267 15.27 -20.34 -20.66
CA ASP A 267 16.72 -20.50 -20.57
C ASP A 267 17.32 -19.95 -21.86
N ARG A 268 17.90 -18.76 -21.81
CA ARG A 268 18.37 -18.00 -22.98
C ARG A 268 19.75 -17.38 -22.74
N ASP A 269 20.35 -16.84 -23.80
CA ASP A 269 21.50 -15.95 -23.67
C ASP A 269 21.05 -14.54 -23.30
N MET A 270 21.94 -13.78 -22.64
CA MET A 270 21.64 -12.38 -22.26
C MET A 270 21.23 -11.50 -23.45
N LYS A 271 21.75 -11.78 -24.64
CA LYS A 271 21.37 -11.05 -25.87
C LYS A 271 19.88 -11.17 -26.20
N ASP A 272 19.22 -12.23 -25.73
CA ASP A 272 17.83 -12.55 -26.03
C ASP A 272 16.87 -12.06 -24.91
N VAL A 273 17.33 -11.24 -23.95
CA VAL A 273 16.53 -10.79 -22.81
C VAL A 273 15.25 -10.04 -23.25
N LEU A 274 15.37 -9.22 -24.27
CA LEU A 274 14.23 -8.45 -24.81
C LEU A 274 13.23 -9.38 -25.53
N ASP A 275 13.71 -10.44 -26.19
CA ASP A 275 12.84 -11.47 -26.76
C ASP A 275 12.04 -12.21 -25.69
N VAL A 276 12.65 -12.48 -24.53
CA VAL A 276 11.96 -13.10 -23.39
C VAL A 276 10.87 -12.18 -22.83
N GLN A 277 11.13 -10.88 -22.70
CA GLN A 277 10.12 -9.91 -22.24
C GLN A 277 8.94 -9.80 -23.21
N ASP A 278 9.24 -9.75 -24.51
CA ASP A 278 8.22 -9.69 -25.57
C ASP A 278 7.35 -10.97 -25.56
N ASP A 279 7.97 -12.15 -25.41
CA ASP A 279 7.24 -13.42 -25.35
C ASP A 279 6.35 -13.52 -24.09
N ILE A 280 6.85 -13.14 -22.91
CA ILE A 280 6.04 -13.08 -21.69
C ILE A 280 4.81 -12.17 -21.88
N THR A 281 5.01 -10.98 -22.45
CA THR A 281 3.92 -10.05 -22.73
C THR A 281 2.89 -10.67 -23.68
N ALA A 282 3.35 -11.31 -24.76
CA ALA A 282 2.48 -11.98 -25.73
C ALA A 282 1.68 -13.14 -25.10
N ARG A 283 2.32 -13.93 -24.24
CA ARG A 283 1.64 -15.03 -23.52
C ARG A 283 0.54 -14.52 -22.60
N ILE A 284 0.77 -13.42 -21.90
CA ILE A 284 -0.23 -12.79 -21.02
C ILE A 284 -1.41 -12.29 -21.86
N VAL A 285 -1.15 -11.58 -22.95
CA VAL A 285 -2.19 -11.11 -23.89
C VAL A 285 -3.07 -12.26 -24.35
N ASN A 286 -2.46 -13.36 -24.77
CA ASN A 286 -3.18 -14.55 -25.23
C ASN A 286 -3.95 -15.23 -24.09
N ALA A 287 -3.35 -15.41 -22.91
CA ALA A 287 -3.98 -16.07 -21.77
C ALA A 287 -5.19 -15.28 -21.24
N LEU A 288 -5.15 -13.94 -21.34
CA LEU A 288 -6.24 -13.07 -20.93
C LEU A 288 -7.21 -12.70 -22.05
N SER A 289 -7.01 -13.24 -23.26
CA SER A 289 -7.82 -12.95 -24.46
C SER A 289 -7.95 -11.45 -24.75
N VAL A 290 -6.87 -10.68 -24.51
CA VAL A 290 -6.86 -9.25 -24.77
C VAL A 290 -6.78 -8.99 -26.27
N GLU A 291 -7.77 -8.30 -26.81
CA GLU A 291 -7.74 -7.88 -28.21
C GLU A 291 -6.81 -6.68 -28.38
N LEU A 292 -5.84 -6.81 -29.27
CA LEU A 292 -4.91 -5.74 -29.62
C LEU A 292 -5.37 -5.00 -30.87
N THR A 293 -5.40 -3.69 -30.82
CA THR A 293 -5.54 -2.85 -32.00
C THR A 293 -4.29 -2.95 -32.88
N GLU A 294 -4.41 -2.63 -34.17
CA GLU A 294 -3.26 -2.64 -35.09
C GLU A 294 -2.15 -1.68 -34.63
N ALA A 295 -2.51 -0.52 -34.10
CA ALA A 295 -1.58 0.44 -33.53
C ALA A 295 -0.83 -0.09 -32.28
N GLU A 296 -1.48 -0.92 -31.47
CA GLU A 296 -0.85 -1.57 -30.30
C GLU A 296 0.11 -2.69 -30.73
N ARG A 297 -0.27 -3.50 -31.74
CA ARG A 297 0.63 -4.51 -32.32
C ARG A 297 1.90 -3.87 -32.85
N GLN A 298 1.77 -2.78 -33.62
CA GLN A 298 2.93 -2.06 -34.16
C GLN A 298 3.78 -1.41 -33.06
N ARG A 299 3.17 -0.87 -32.01
CA ARG A 299 3.90 -0.30 -30.86
C ARG A 299 4.61 -1.37 -30.05
N SER A 300 4.01 -2.51 -29.81
CA SER A 300 4.62 -3.64 -29.09
C SER A 300 5.78 -4.27 -29.88
N ALA A 301 5.73 -4.22 -31.21
CA ALA A 301 6.82 -4.70 -32.06
C ALA A 301 8.03 -3.75 -32.10
N ARG A 302 7.90 -2.51 -31.62
CA ARG A 302 9.03 -1.54 -31.60
C ARG A 302 9.89 -1.74 -30.36
N ARG A 303 11.08 -2.24 -30.55
CA ARG A 303 12.09 -2.31 -29.49
C ARG A 303 12.73 -0.95 -29.25
N TYR A 304 13.03 -0.66 -27.99
CA TYR A 304 13.69 0.58 -27.60
C TYR A 304 15.17 0.59 -27.94
N THR A 305 15.80 -0.58 -27.94
CA THR A 305 17.20 -0.82 -28.29
C THR A 305 17.38 -2.28 -28.67
N VAL A 306 18.42 -2.59 -29.44
CA VAL A 306 18.93 -3.93 -29.68
C VAL A 306 20.31 -4.13 -29.04
N ASN A 307 20.86 -3.06 -28.45
CA ASN A 307 22.18 -3.07 -27.81
C ASN A 307 22.04 -3.43 -26.34
N ILE A 308 22.36 -4.66 -25.99
CA ILE A 308 22.22 -5.20 -24.62
C ILE A 308 23.14 -4.49 -23.61
N ALA A 309 24.30 -4.00 -24.04
CA ALA A 309 25.20 -3.25 -23.17
C ALA A 309 24.58 -1.87 -22.83
N ALA A 310 24.00 -1.18 -23.81
CA ALA A 310 23.25 0.06 -23.58
C ALA A 310 22.03 -0.18 -22.66
N TYR A 311 21.34 -1.29 -22.85
CA TYR A 311 20.23 -1.68 -22.00
C TYR A 311 20.65 -1.94 -20.54
N ASP A 312 21.75 -2.67 -20.31
CA ASP A 312 22.27 -2.95 -18.96
C ASP A 312 22.68 -1.65 -18.22
N GLU A 313 23.35 -0.73 -18.93
CA GLU A 313 23.72 0.60 -18.39
C GLU A 313 22.47 1.43 -18.05
N PHE A 314 21.48 1.41 -18.91
CA PHE A 314 20.21 2.08 -18.67
C PHE A 314 19.50 1.55 -17.42
N LEU A 315 19.43 0.23 -17.24
CA LEU A 315 18.79 -0.37 -16.04
C LEU A 315 19.53 -0.01 -14.74
N ARG A 316 20.86 0.02 -14.77
CA ARG A 316 21.68 0.48 -13.64
C ARG A 316 21.42 1.95 -13.32
N GLY A 317 21.35 2.77 -14.37
CA GLY A 317 21.00 4.19 -14.23
C GLY A 317 19.64 4.38 -13.60
N GLN A 318 18.61 3.67 -14.06
CA GLN A 318 17.27 3.71 -13.49
C GLN A 318 17.24 3.29 -12.00
N PHE A 319 17.95 2.23 -11.67
CA PHE A 319 18.03 1.74 -10.29
C PHE A 319 18.61 2.78 -9.34
N LEU A 320 19.69 3.48 -9.75
CA LEU A 320 20.28 4.56 -8.96
C LEU A 320 19.38 5.78 -8.91
N TYR A 321 18.75 6.14 -10.02
CA TYR A 321 17.83 7.29 -10.08
C TYR A 321 16.66 7.16 -9.10
N VAL A 322 16.08 5.97 -8.98
CA VAL A 322 14.96 5.69 -8.05
C VAL A 322 15.38 5.82 -6.58
N ARG A 323 16.65 5.60 -6.25
CA ARG A 323 17.19 5.79 -4.88
C ARG A 323 17.23 7.26 -4.45
N GLY A 324 17.32 8.18 -5.41
CA GLY A 324 17.07 9.61 -5.21
C GLY A 324 18.13 10.37 -4.41
N THR A 325 19.32 9.78 -4.11
CA THR A 325 20.40 10.55 -3.49
C THR A 325 21.12 11.43 -4.52
N PRO A 326 21.72 12.56 -4.14
CA PRO A 326 22.48 13.39 -5.06
C PRO A 326 23.61 12.62 -5.76
N GLU A 327 24.30 11.76 -5.03
CA GLU A 327 25.40 10.93 -5.53
C GLU A 327 24.91 9.89 -6.54
N ASP A 328 23.80 9.19 -6.19
CA ASP A 328 23.17 8.21 -7.09
C ASP A 328 22.65 8.89 -8.37
N ASN A 329 22.10 10.10 -8.29
CA ASN A 329 21.64 10.85 -9.46
C ASN A 329 22.78 11.24 -10.41
N LEU A 330 23.94 11.61 -9.88
CA LEU A 330 25.13 11.89 -10.72
C LEU A 330 25.62 10.63 -11.42
N GLN A 331 25.66 9.50 -10.71
CA GLN A 331 26.03 8.21 -11.30
C GLN A 331 24.99 7.73 -12.32
N ALA A 332 23.71 7.87 -12.03
CA ALA A 332 22.62 7.54 -12.94
C ALA A 332 22.76 8.30 -14.27
N ARG A 333 23.02 9.63 -14.20
CA ARG A 333 23.24 10.46 -15.38
C ARG A 333 24.41 9.97 -16.22
N ALA A 334 25.52 9.59 -15.57
CA ALA A 334 26.69 9.06 -16.30
C ALA A 334 26.36 7.74 -17.02
N LEU A 335 25.58 6.86 -16.37
CA LEU A 335 25.14 5.59 -16.97
C LEU A 335 24.15 5.80 -18.12
N PHE A 336 23.22 6.74 -18.01
CA PHE A 336 22.34 7.09 -19.13
C PHE A 336 23.13 7.65 -20.31
N GLN A 337 24.14 8.49 -20.06
CA GLN A 337 25.01 8.97 -21.11
C GLN A 337 25.77 7.84 -21.79
N GLN A 338 26.32 6.88 -21.04
CA GLN A 338 26.99 5.69 -21.61
C GLN A 338 26.03 4.86 -22.47
N ALA A 339 24.76 4.69 -22.01
CA ALA A 339 23.74 4.00 -22.79
C ALA A 339 23.45 4.71 -24.13
N ILE A 340 23.36 6.06 -24.12
CA ILE A 340 23.18 6.88 -25.32
C ILE A 340 24.39 6.79 -26.24
N ASP A 341 25.61 6.83 -25.72
CA ASP A 341 26.84 6.72 -26.50
C ASP A 341 26.95 5.37 -27.21
N ARG A 342 26.45 4.29 -26.58
CA ARG A 342 26.41 2.94 -27.17
C ARG A 342 25.29 2.76 -28.18
N ASP A 343 24.15 3.40 -27.96
CA ASP A 343 23.00 3.35 -28.85
C ASP A 343 22.30 4.72 -28.87
N PRO A 344 22.68 5.60 -29.79
CA PRO A 344 22.05 6.90 -29.95
C PRO A 344 20.56 6.85 -30.31
N GLY A 345 20.06 5.69 -30.78
CA GLY A 345 18.65 5.44 -31.04
C GLY A 345 17.83 5.06 -29.81
N PHE A 346 18.47 4.84 -28.67
CA PHE A 346 17.80 4.41 -27.43
C PHE A 346 17.04 5.57 -26.76
N ALA A 347 15.85 5.88 -27.28
CA ALA A 347 15.06 7.05 -26.86
C ALA A 347 14.80 7.11 -25.34
N ARG A 348 14.62 5.98 -24.64
CA ARG A 348 14.37 5.94 -23.19
C ARG A 348 15.55 6.42 -22.35
N ALA A 349 16.75 6.42 -22.88
CA ALA A 349 17.94 6.89 -22.15
C ALA A 349 18.06 8.43 -22.10
N TYR A 350 17.26 9.15 -22.90
CA TYR A 350 17.25 10.62 -22.95
C TYR A 350 16.24 11.27 -22.00
N GLY A 351 15.26 10.48 -21.39
CA GLY A 351 14.11 11.03 -20.68
C GLY A 351 14.07 10.70 -19.16
#